data_8ed36fa9fbcc12e1ac50a7e58b91f61a
#
_entry.id   8ed36fa9fbcc12e1ac50a7e58b91f61a
#
_cell.length_a   1.000
_cell.length_b   1.000
_cell.length_c   1.000
_cell.angle_alpha   90.00
_cell.angle_beta   90.00
_cell.angle_gamma   90.00
#
_symmetry.space_group_name_H-M   'P 1'
#
loop_
_entity.id
_entity.type
_entity.pdbx_description
1 polymer ?
#
loop_
_entity_poly.entity_id
_entity_poly.type
_entity_poly.pdbx_seq_one_letter_code
_entity_poly.pdbx_strand_id
1 'polypeptide(L)'
;MTGTAIITGGAGGIAGELAPLLLKRGFQLLLLDRDQHRLNERAQTLGGAVRCVTADLTDPHDLERASTLITDMPDLELLVNNAGIIEPGDVADLPYATLERHIGINLLAPMRLTQAAIGRMISRRSGCILSIVSAAGVVSLPGSAAYSASKFGLRGFLTALSQEVVRHGVKVRSVFPGAVDTPMLRYEATHGGSPLNFLNKEVLSPAQVAAACMRAMDGKSLETYLPFSDGITARIFSVAPGLIPLVLPRLQKKGESGMQRYLSSRGLKPGG
;
A
#
# COMPACT_ATOMS: atom_id res chain seq x y z
N MET A 1 -23.32 -4.01 -8.00
CA MET A 1 -22.59 -2.97 -8.72
C MET A 1 -21.76 -3.65 -9.77
N THR A 2 -21.98 -3.34 -11.02
CA THR A 2 -21.25 -3.94 -12.16
C THR A 2 -20.36 -2.85 -12.74
N GLY A 3 -19.24 -2.58 -12.10
CA GLY A 3 -18.26 -1.61 -12.56
C GLY A 3 -16.86 -2.19 -12.52
N THR A 4 -15.89 -1.44 -13.03
CA THR A 4 -14.49 -1.84 -13.06
C THR A 4 -13.76 -1.41 -11.80
N ALA A 5 -12.95 -2.32 -11.24
CA ALA A 5 -11.96 -2.05 -10.21
C ALA A 5 -10.56 -2.16 -10.79
N ILE A 6 -9.74 -1.15 -10.56
CA ILE A 6 -8.32 -1.13 -10.94
C ILE A 6 -7.48 -1.39 -9.70
N ILE A 7 -6.50 -2.30 -9.80
CA ILE A 7 -5.55 -2.59 -8.73
C ILE A 7 -4.13 -2.38 -9.26
N THR A 8 -3.39 -1.41 -8.71
CA THR A 8 -1.97 -1.26 -8.98
C THR A 8 -1.14 -2.22 -8.12
N GLY A 9 0.01 -2.69 -8.62
CA GLY A 9 0.75 -3.78 -7.98
C GLY A 9 -0.04 -5.09 -8.01
N GLY A 10 -0.73 -5.34 -9.14
CA GLY A 10 -1.68 -6.44 -9.31
C GLY A 10 -1.09 -7.84 -9.20
N ALA A 11 0.22 -7.99 -9.42
CA ALA A 11 0.96 -9.23 -9.21
C ALA A 11 1.36 -9.46 -7.75
N GLY A 12 1.21 -8.46 -6.87
CA GLY A 12 1.62 -8.51 -5.47
C GLY A 12 0.76 -9.42 -4.59
N GLY A 13 1.26 -9.71 -3.37
CA GLY A 13 0.60 -10.62 -2.45
C GLY A 13 -0.77 -10.11 -1.96
N ILE A 14 -0.87 -8.83 -1.59
CA ILE A 14 -2.15 -8.24 -1.13
C ILE A 14 -3.16 -8.20 -2.28
N ALA A 15 -2.74 -7.80 -3.48
CA ALA A 15 -3.60 -7.80 -4.66
C ALA A 15 -4.13 -9.21 -4.97
N GLY A 16 -3.29 -10.25 -4.76
CA GLY A 16 -3.67 -11.64 -4.96
C GLY A 16 -4.82 -12.13 -4.09
N GLU A 17 -4.90 -11.61 -2.88
CA GLU A 17 -5.99 -11.93 -1.95
C GLU A 17 -7.21 -11.00 -2.13
N LEU A 18 -6.99 -9.75 -2.55
CA LEU A 18 -8.05 -8.78 -2.74
C LEU A 18 -8.84 -9.01 -4.04
N ALA A 19 -8.15 -9.38 -5.12
CA ALA A 19 -8.76 -9.55 -6.44
C ALA A 19 -9.91 -10.57 -6.44
N PRO A 20 -9.79 -11.80 -5.89
CA PRO A 20 -10.91 -12.75 -5.86
C PRO A 20 -12.08 -12.24 -5.01
N LEU A 21 -11.85 -11.44 -3.96
CA LEU A 21 -12.93 -10.85 -3.17
C LEU A 21 -13.71 -9.80 -3.96
N LEU A 22 -13.03 -9.00 -4.79
CA LEU A 22 -13.65 -8.01 -5.66
C LEU A 22 -14.41 -8.68 -6.81
N LEU A 23 -13.87 -9.74 -7.43
CA LEU A 23 -14.59 -10.55 -8.41
C LEU A 23 -15.88 -11.14 -7.83
N LYS A 24 -15.80 -11.72 -6.63
CA LYS A 24 -16.98 -12.24 -5.93
C LYS A 24 -18.03 -11.16 -5.63
N ARG A 25 -17.60 -9.90 -5.50
CA ARG A 25 -18.49 -8.74 -5.34
C ARG A 25 -19.09 -8.25 -6.67
N GLY A 26 -18.71 -8.83 -7.80
CA GLY A 26 -19.22 -8.51 -9.13
C GLY A 26 -18.44 -7.43 -9.88
N PHE A 27 -17.24 -7.05 -9.44
CA PHE A 27 -16.37 -6.16 -10.21
C PHE A 27 -15.73 -6.88 -11.39
N GLN A 28 -15.55 -6.18 -12.50
CA GLN A 28 -14.53 -6.49 -13.50
C GLN A 28 -13.19 -5.96 -13.01
N LEU A 29 -12.08 -6.66 -13.25
CA LEU A 29 -10.79 -6.23 -12.77
C LEU A 29 -9.86 -5.79 -13.89
N LEU A 30 -9.14 -4.71 -13.64
CA LEU A 30 -7.93 -4.33 -14.36
C LEU A 30 -6.76 -4.36 -13.39
N LEU A 31 -5.80 -5.24 -13.63
CA LEU A 31 -4.58 -5.35 -12.83
C LEU A 31 -3.44 -4.64 -13.56
N LEU A 32 -2.77 -3.71 -12.85
CA LEU A 32 -1.58 -3.02 -13.33
C LEU A 32 -0.36 -3.47 -12.51
N ASP A 33 0.68 -3.92 -13.19
CA ASP A 33 1.98 -4.24 -12.58
C ASP A 33 3.08 -4.16 -13.63
N ARG A 34 4.33 -4.03 -13.21
CA ARG A 34 5.48 -4.08 -14.11
C ARG A 34 5.85 -5.49 -14.54
N ASP A 35 5.46 -6.52 -13.77
CA ASP A 35 5.77 -7.92 -14.02
C ASP A 35 4.67 -8.60 -14.85
N GLN A 36 4.85 -8.57 -16.17
CA GLN A 36 3.95 -9.17 -17.15
C GLN A 36 3.73 -10.67 -16.88
N HIS A 37 4.77 -11.40 -16.53
CA HIS A 37 4.67 -12.85 -16.33
C HIS A 37 3.75 -13.16 -15.16
N ARG A 38 3.99 -12.53 -14.00
CA ARG A 38 3.17 -12.72 -12.81
C ARG A 38 1.75 -12.18 -12.98
N LEU A 39 1.54 -11.13 -13.78
CA LEU A 39 0.19 -10.69 -14.15
C LEU A 39 -0.56 -11.76 -14.94
N ASN A 40 0.09 -12.39 -15.92
CA ASN A 40 -0.53 -13.44 -16.73
C ASN A 40 -0.89 -14.66 -15.88
N GLU A 41 0.00 -15.11 -15.00
CA GLU A 41 -0.29 -16.19 -14.04
C GLU A 41 -1.49 -15.85 -13.15
N ARG A 42 -1.55 -14.60 -12.69
CA ARG A 42 -2.66 -14.11 -11.87
C ARG A 42 -3.98 -14.13 -12.64
N ALA A 43 -3.99 -13.63 -13.86
CA ALA A 43 -5.19 -13.62 -14.71
C ALA A 43 -5.70 -15.05 -15.00
N GLN A 44 -4.80 -15.99 -15.29
CA GLN A 44 -5.14 -17.39 -15.48
C GLN A 44 -5.80 -18.00 -14.23
N THR A 45 -5.27 -17.69 -13.05
CA THR A 45 -5.79 -18.19 -11.76
C THR A 45 -7.18 -17.60 -11.43
N LEU A 46 -7.42 -16.34 -11.77
CA LEU A 46 -8.65 -15.61 -11.43
C LEU A 46 -9.78 -15.82 -12.44
N GLY A 47 -9.47 -16.17 -13.70
CA GLY A 47 -10.48 -16.40 -14.74
C GLY A 47 -10.93 -15.14 -15.50
N GLY A 48 -11.90 -15.30 -16.39
CA GLY A 48 -12.20 -14.42 -17.52
C GLY A 48 -12.61 -12.96 -17.29
N ALA A 49 -12.90 -12.52 -16.07
CA ALA A 49 -13.29 -11.12 -15.78
C ALA A 49 -12.09 -10.21 -15.40
N VAL A 50 -10.87 -10.63 -15.77
CA VAL A 50 -9.63 -9.94 -15.40
C VAL A 50 -8.88 -9.51 -16.65
N ARG A 51 -8.57 -8.23 -16.74
CA ARG A 51 -7.65 -7.64 -17.74
C ARG A 51 -6.34 -7.27 -17.04
N CYS A 52 -5.22 -7.41 -17.75
CA CYS A 52 -3.91 -7.05 -17.27
C CYS A 52 -3.28 -5.99 -18.17
N VAL A 53 -2.60 -5.04 -17.56
CA VAL A 53 -1.82 -4.01 -18.24
C VAL A 53 -0.46 -3.93 -17.59
N THR A 54 0.59 -4.16 -18.38
CA THR A 54 1.96 -3.99 -17.92
C THR A 54 2.30 -2.51 -17.91
N ALA A 55 2.71 -2.02 -16.75
CA ALA A 55 3.14 -0.64 -16.56
C ALA A 55 4.13 -0.55 -15.41
N ASP A 56 5.30 0.02 -15.68
CA ASP A 56 6.23 0.46 -14.64
C ASP A 56 5.86 1.87 -14.21
N LEU A 57 5.33 2.01 -13.00
CA LEU A 57 4.89 3.31 -12.47
C LEU A 57 6.06 4.25 -12.13
N THR A 58 7.31 3.83 -12.31
CA THR A 58 8.49 4.72 -12.29
C THR A 58 8.79 5.34 -13.65
N ASP A 59 8.32 4.73 -14.72
CA ASP A 59 8.46 5.26 -16.08
C ASP A 59 7.37 6.29 -16.36
N PRO A 60 7.72 7.55 -16.73
CA PRO A 60 6.75 8.59 -17.01
C PRO A 60 5.77 8.26 -18.15
N HIS A 61 6.23 7.54 -19.19
CA HIS A 61 5.39 7.16 -20.32
C HIS A 61 4.37 6.09 -19.93
N ASP A 62 4.78 5.11 -19.13
CA ASP A 62 3.90 4.08 -18.60
C ASP A 62 2.87 4.66 -17.64
N LEU A 63 3.29 5.58 -16.77
CA LEU A 63 2.40 6.28 -15.86
C LEU A 63 1.37 7.15 -16.60
N GLU A 64 1.78 7.85 -17.65
CA GLU A 64 0.87 8.64 -18.50
C GLU A 64 -0.12 7.72 -19.24
N ARG A 65 0.35 6.62 -19.81
CA ARG A 65 -0.51 5.61 -20.48
C ARG A 65 -1.53 5.01 -19.51
N ALA A 66 -1.11 4.68 -18.29
CA ALA A 66 -2.01 4.19 -17.24
C ALA A 66 -3.03 5.26 -16.83
N SER A 67 -2.62 6.52 -16.72
CA SER A 67 -3.48 7.66 -16.39
C SER A 67 -4.55 7.88 -17.47
N THR A 68 -4.15 7.85 -18.75
CA THR A 68 -5.08 7.96 -19.88
C THR A 68 -6.10 6.84 -19.89
N LEU A 69 -5.65 5.58 -19.69
CA LEU A 69 -6.52 4.43 -19.60
C LEU A 69 -7.57 4.58 -18.49
N ILE A 70 -7.17 5.11 -17.32
CA ILE A 70 -8.04 5.38 -16.18
C ILE A 70 -9.04 6.49 -16.52
N THR A 71 -8.57 7.59 -17.12
CA THR A 71 -9.42 8.73 -17.51
C THR A 71 -10.49 8.30 -18.50
N ASP A 72 -10.17 7.40 -19.44
CA ASP A 72 -11.08 6.95 -20.48
C ASP A 72 -12.03 5.83 -20.05
N MET A 73 -11.87 5.27 -18.85
CA MET A 73 -12.68 4.16 -18.35
C MET A 73 -14.04 4.64 -17.83
N PRO A 74 -15.16 4.37 -18.56
CA PRO A 74 -16.45 4.97 -18.25
C PRO A 74 -17.11 4.37 -17.00
N ASP A 75 -16.81 3.14 -16.68
CA ASP A 75 -17.42 2.35 -15.60
C ASP A 75 -16.48 2.14 -14.40
N LEU A 76 -15.44 2.97 -14.27
CA LEU A 76 -14.51 2.89 -13.13
C LEU A 76 -15.22 3.22 -11.82
N GLU A 77 -15.36 2.23 -10.93
CA GLU A 77 -15.98 2.36 -9.61
C GLU A 77 -14.99 2.31 -8.47
N LEU A 78 -13.83 1.66 -8.68
CA LEU A 78 -12.83 1.49 -7.63
C LEU A 78 -11.42 1.63 -8.21
N LEU A 79 -10.62 2.53 -7.61
CA LEU A 79 -9.17 2.55 -7.80
C LEU A 79 -8.49 2.11 -6.51
N VAL A 80 -7.70 1.02 -6.59
CA VAL A 80 -6.89 0.52 -5.48
C VAL A 80 -5.41 0.88 -5.72
N ASN A 81 -4.92 1.89 -5.01
CA ASN A 81 -3.51 2.22 -4.95
C ASN A 81 -2.79 1.25 -3.99
N ASN A 82 -2.29 0.14 -4.54
CA ASN A 82 -1.60 -0.91 -3.80
C ASN A 82 -0.12 -1.05 -4.18
N ALA A 83 0.28 -0.60 -5.37
CA ALA A 83 1.69 -0.60 -5.76
C ALA A 83 2.55 0.17 -4.76
N GLY A 84 3.73 -0.35 -4.47
CA GLY A 84 4.68 0.28 -3.57
C GLY A 84 5.99 -0.49 -3.52
N ILE A 85 7.02 0.20 -3.08
CA ILE A 85 8.35 -0.36 -2.85
C ILE A 85 8.86 0.05 -1.48
N ILE A 86 9.82 -0.73 -0.98
CA ILE A 86 10.69 -0.37 0.13
C ILE A 86 12.11 -0.82 -0.18
N GLU A 87 13.06 0.05 0.08
CA GLU A 87 14.50 -0.23 0.14
C GLU A 87 14.98 0.34 1.46
N PRO A 88 15.29 -0.53 2.43
CA PRO A 88 15.73 -0.10 3.73
C PRO A 88 17.16 0.42 3.67
N GLY A 89 17.49 1.33 4.58
CA GLY A 89 18.84 1.86 4.75
C GLY A 89 18.83 3.22 5.45
N ASP A 90 19.96 3.57 6.03
CA ASP A 90 20.15 4.89 6.60
C ASP A 90 20.33 5.92 5.49
N VAL A 91 19.78 7.12 5.69
CA VAL A 91 19.78 8.18 4.65
C VAL A 91 21.19 8.53 4.17
N ALA A 92 22.18 8.43 5.05
CA ALA A 92 23.57 8.70 4.70
C ALA A 92 24.14 7.73 3.64
N ASP A 93 23.61 6.50 3.58
CA ASP A 93 24.14 5.43 2.73
C ASP A 93 23.25 5.16 1.52
N LEU A 94 22.01 5.69 1.51
CA LEU A 94 21.07 5.45 0.41
C LEU A 94 21.42 6.31 -0.82
N PRO A 95 21.51 5.72 -2.02
CA PRO A 95 21.61 6.49 -3.26
C PRO A 95 20.41 7.43 -3.41
N TYR A 96 20.65 8.66 -3.92
CA TYR A 96 19.56 9.62 -4.15
C TYR A 96 18.45 9.06 -5.04
N ALA A 97 18.79 8.29 -6.06
CA ALA A 97 17.83 7.61 -6.93
C ALA A 97 16.86 6.68 -6.14
N THR A 98 17.29 6.12 -5.02
CA THR A 98 16.42 5.33 -4.14
C THR A 98 15.40 6.20 -3.43
N LEU A 99 15.78 7.41 -2.99
CA LEU A 99 14.85 8.38 -2.43
C LEU A 99 13.80 8.78 -3.47
N GLU A 100 14.24 9.12 -4.69
CA GLU A 100 13.34 9.49 -5.80
C GLU A 100 12.36 8.36 -6.14
N ARG A 101 12.82 7.11 -6.21
CA ARG A 101 11.95 5.95 -6.49
C ARG A 101 10.88 5.76 -5.42
N HIS A 102 11.21 5.93 -4.14
CA HIS A 102 10.20 5.87 -3.07
C HIS A 102 9.12 6.93 -3.24
N ILE A 103 9.52 8.17 -3.51
CA ILE A 103 8.56 9.26 -3.74
C ILE A 103 7.76 9.00 -5.04
N GLY A 104 8.43 8.60 -6.11
CA GLY A 104 7.79 8.30 -7.40
C GLY A 104 6.69 7.26 -7.29
N ILE A 105 7.01 6.07 -6.77
CA ILE A 105 6.07 4.93 -6.74
C ILE A 105 5.06 5.05 -5.61
N ASN A 106 5.50 5.40 -4.39
CA ASN A 106 4.63 5.34 -3.23
C ASN A 106 3.75 6.59 -3.04
N LEU A 107 4.08 7.71 -3.71
CA LEU A 107 3.38 8.98 -3.55
C LEU A 107 2.91 9.55 -4.89
N LEU A 108 3.83 9.88 -5.82
CA LEU A 108 3.46 10.58 -7.05
C LEU A 108 2.58 9.73 -7.98
N ALA A 109 2.90 8.45 -8.15
CA ALA A 109 2.09 7.56 -8.98
C ALA A 109 0.64 7.43 -8.45
N PRO A 110 0.38 7.10 -7.17
CA PRO A 110 -1.00 7.09 -6.65
C PRO A 110 -1.69 8.46 -6.73
N MET A 111 -0.98 9.58 -6.57
CA MET A 111 -1.57 10.91 -6.76
C MET A 111 -2.01 11.11 -8.21
N ARG A 112 -1.15 10.78 -9.20
CA ARG A 112 -1.44 10.91 -10.63
C ARG A 112 -2.61 10.03 -11.07
N LEU A 113 -2.61 8.75 -10.66
CA LEU A 113 -3.69 7.82 -10.99
C LEU A 113 -5.02 8.21 -10.32
N THR A 114 -4.96 8.72 -9.09
CA THR A 114 -6.15 9.25 -8.40
C THR A 114 -6.69 10.49 -9.12
N GLN A 115 -5.83 11.40 -9.56
CA GLN A 115 -6.22 12.58 -10.36
C GLN A 115 -6.93 12.16 -11.65
N ALA A 116 -6.44 11.13 -12.34
CA ALA A 116 -7.06 10.59 -13.54
C ALA A 116 -8.47 9.99 -13.29
N ALA A 117 -8.68 9.36 -12.12
CA ALA A 117 -9.94 8.71 -11.77
C ALA A 117 -11.01 9.69 -11.26
N ILE A 118 -10.58 10.72 -10.50
CA ILE A 118 -11.47 11.47 -9.61
C ILE A 118 -12.51 12.29 -10.36
N GLY A 119 -12.17 12.86 -11.53
CA GLY A 119 -13.07 13.70 -12.31
C GLY A 119 -14.36 12.95 -12.73
N ARG A 120 -14.21 11.72 -13.22
CA ARG A 120 -15.36 10.88 -13.59
C ARG A 120 -16.16 10.43 -12.38
N MET A 121 -15.50 10.07 -11.28
CA MET A 121 -16.18 9.69 -10.05
C MET A 121 -17.02 10.85 -9.50
N ILE A 122 -16.50 12.08 -9.52
CA ILE A 122 -17.23 13.30 -9.14
C ILE A 122 -18.46 13.50 -10.04
N SER A 123 -18.29 13.43 -11.37
CA SER A 123 -19.37 13.65 -12.34
C SER A 123 -20.52 12.63 -12.15
N ARG A 124 -20.19 11.38 -11.84
CA ARG A 124 -21.18 10.32 -11.59
C ARG A 124 -21.70 10.31 -10.15
N ARG A 125 -21.12 11.10 -9.25
CA ARG A 125 -21.39 11.11 -7.81
C ARG A 125 -21.24 9.70 -7.16
N SER A 126 -20.32 8.90 -7.68
CA SER A 126 -20.08 7.51 -7.29
C SER A 126 -18.64 7.13 -7.54
N GLY A 127 -18.07 6.31 -6.67
CA GLY A 127 -16.74 5.76 -6.79
C GLY A 127 -16.00 5.69 -5.46
N CYS A 128 -14.90 4.95 -5.47
CA CYS A 128 -14.06 4.77 -4.30
C CYS A 128 -12.56 4.81 -4.69
N ILE A 129 -11.80 5.62 -3.99
CA ILE A 129 -10.34 5.58 -3.98
C ILE A 129 -9.93 4.83 -2.71
N LEU A 130 -9.34 3.66 -2.85
CA LEU A 130 -8.80 2.86 -1.76
C LEU A 130 -7.28 2.83 -1.86
N SER A 131 -6.56 3.23 -0.81
CA SER A 131 -5.11 3.23 -0.82
C SER A 131 -4.52 2.41 0.32
N ILE A 132 -3.54 1.56 0.00
CA ILE A 132 -2.77 0.82 1.00
C ILE A 132 -1.56 1.68 1.37
N VAL A 133 -1.67 2.32 2.52
CA VAL A 133 -0.63 3.23 3.03
C VAL A 133 0.45 2.43 3.76
N SER A 134 0.45 2.39 5.04
CA SER A 134 1.29 1.64 6.00
C SER A 134 1.21 2.31 7.38
N ALA A 135 1.49 1.59 8.46
CA ALA A 135 1.79 2.18 9.76
C ALA A 135 2.95 3.21 9.69
N ALA A 136 3.89 3.03 8.75
CA ALA A 136 4.97 3.98 8.45
C ALA A 136 4.48 5.33 7.89
N GLY A 137 3.21 5.50 7.55
CA GLY A 137 2.57 6.79 7.25
C GLY A 137 2.03 7.52 8.47
N VAL A 138 2.27 6.98 9.67
CA VAL A 138 1.82 7.57 10.95
C VAL A 138 2.98 7.70 11.93
N VAL A 139 3.89 6.72 11.96
CA VAL A 139 5.09 6.72 12.78
C VAL A 139 6.28 6.31 11.93
N SER A 140 7.36 7.09 11.99
CA SER A 140 8.59 6.80 11.25
C SER A 140 9.47 5.82 12.01
N LEU A 141 10.16 4.96 11.26
CA LEU A 141 11.10 3.98 11.81
C LEU A 141 12.51 4.27 11.27
N PRO A 142 13.56 4.04 12.08
CA PRO A 142 14.94 4.08 11.60
C PRO A 142 15.13 3.13 10.41
N GLY A 143 15.99 3.52 9.46
CA GLY A 143 16.25 2.75 8.25
C GLY A 143 15.13 2.78 7.20
N SER A 144 14.09 3.62 7.38
CA SER A 144 12.97 3.73 6.44
C SER A 144 12.50 5.17 6.19
N ALA A 145 13.42 6.15 6.27
CA ALA A 145 13.07 7.57 6.18
C ALA A 145 12.36 7.93 4.86
N ALA A 146 12.90 7.49 3.71
CA ALA A 146 12.32 7.76 2.39
C ALA A 146 10.94 7.10 2.23
N TYR A 147 10.81 5.85 2.68
CA TYR A 147 9.55 5.14 2.69
C TYR A 147 8.52 5.85 3.57
N SER A 148 8.89 6.19 4.80
CA SER A 148 8.03 6.94 5.72
C SER A 148 7.59 8.27 5.11
N ALA A 149 8.52 9.07 4.57
CA ALA A 149 8.19 10.33 3.92
C ALA A 149 7.13 10.15 2.82
N SER A 150 7.29 9.13 1.96
CA SER A 150 6.33 8.83 0.90
C SER A 150 4.95 8.44 1.44
N LYS A 151 4.88 7.65 2.51
CA LYS A 151 3.62 7.19 3.10
C LYS A 151 2.92 8.26 3.96
N PHE A 152 3.68 9.12 4.65
CA PHE A 152 3.13 10.33 5.28
C PHE A 152 2.55 11.30 4.25
N GLY A 153 3.28 11.53 3.14
CA GLY A 153 2.78 12.36 2.03
C GLY A 153 1.49 11.80 1.44
N LEU A 154 1.44 10.50 1.18
CA LEU A 154 0.22 9.84 0.68
C LEU A 154 -0.95 9.98 1.66
N ARG A 155 -0.72 9.80 2.96
CA ARG A 155 -1.76 10.01 3.98
C ARG A 155 -2.28 11.44 3.96
N GLY A 156 -1.39 12.44 3.90
CA GLY A 156 -1.77 13.86 3.83
C GLY A 156 -2.63 14.15 2.60
N PHE A 157 -2.19 13.67 1.42
CA PHE A 157 -2.95 13.79 0.17
C PHE A 157 -4.35 13.19 0.27
N LEU A 158 -4.47 11.94 0.75
CA LEU A 158 -5.76 11.26 0.87
C LEU A 158 -6.69 11.93 1.89
N THR A 159 -6.14 12.50 2.96
CA THR A 159 -6.90 13.23 3.96
C THR A 159 -7.49 14.51 3.37
N ALA A 160 -6.71 15.30 2.63
CA ALA A 160 -7.20 16.49 1.94
C ALA A 160 -8.24 16.13 0.87
N LEU A 161 -7.92 15.16 0.00
CA LEU A 161 -8.83 14.70 -1.04
C LEU A 161 -10.18 14.26 -0.48
N SER A 162 -10.21 13.58 0.65
CA SER A 162 -11.46 13.12 1.27
C SER A 162 -12.42 14.26 1.59
N GLN A 163 -11.89 15.42 1.99
CA GLN A 163 -12.67 16.62 2.29
C GLN A 163 -13.17 17.29 1.01
N GLU A 164 -12.38 17.29 -0.04
CA GLU A 164 -12.75 17.86 -1.34
C GLU A 164 -13.91 17.11 -1.99
N VAL A 165 -13.93 15.76 -1.90
CA VAL A 165 -14.84 14.93 -2.69
C VAL A 165 -16.05 14.40 -1.90
N VAL A 166 -16.11 14.55 -0.59
CA VAL A 166 -17.20 14.02 0.24
C VAL A 166 -18.58 14.53 -0.21
N ARG A 167 -18.70 15.80 -0.57
CA ARG A 167 -19.93 16.42 -1.10
C ARG A 167 -20.37 15.87 -2.47
N HIS A 168 -19.44 15.20 -3.17
CA HIS A 168 -19.68 14.60 -4.48
C HIS A 168 -20.03 13.12 -4.40
N GLY A 169 -20.18 12.56 -3.19
CA GLY A 169 -20.53 11.14 -3.01
C GLY A 169 -19.41 10.15 -3.30
N VAL A 170 -18.17 10.65 -3.52
CA VAL A 170 -16.99 9.81 -3.75
C VAL A 170 -16.35 9.43 -2.41
N LYS A 171 -15.99 8.17 -2.27
CA LYS A 171 -15.37 7.65 -1.05
C LYS A 171 -13.85 7.66 -1.19
N VAL A 172 -13.15 8.13 -0.16
CA VAL A 172 -11.70 7.94 -0.01
C VAL A 172 -11.48 7.06 1.20
N ARG A 173 -10.67 6.01 1.03
CA ARG A 173 -10.37 5.02 2.08
C ARG A 173 -8.88 4.71 2.11
N SER A 174 -8.36 4.60 3.30
CA SER A 174 -6.95 4.32 3.55
C SER A 174 -6.80 3.16 4.52
N VAL A 175 -6.02 2.16 4.16
CA VAL A 175 -5.69 1.04 5.03
C VAL A 175 -4.23 1.17 5.47
N PHE A 176 -3.98 1.06 6.77
CA PHE A 176 -2.67 1.22 7.39
C PHE A 176 -2.24 -0.11 8.01
N PRO A 177 -1.73 -1.06 7.22
CA PRO A 177 -1.21 -2.29 7.77
C PRO A 177 0.12 -2.04 8.49
N GLY A 178 0.37 -2.81 9.55
CA GLY A 178 1.71 -3.05 10.07
C GLY A 178 2.50 -3.97 9.13
N ALA A 179 3.42 -4.77 9.69
CA ALA A 179 4.20 -5.73 8.90
C ALA A 179 3.29 -6.82 8.30
N VAL A 180 3.39 -7.02 6.99
CA VAL A 180 2.60 -8.03 6.23
C VAL A 180 3.54 -9.03 5.57
N ASP A 181 3.29 -10.33 5.75
CA ASP A 181 4.11 -11.40 5.17
C ASP A 181 4.01 -11.44 3.62
N THR A 182 4.82 -10.64 3.00
CA THR A 182 4.94 -10.47 1.56
C THR A 182 6.41 -10.58 1.14
N PRO A 183 6.71 -10.74 -0.15
CA PRO A 183 8.10 -10.65 -0.64
C PRO A 183 8.79 -9.35 -0.22
N MET A 184 8.06 -8.25 -0.11
CA MET A 184 8.58 -6.95 0.37
C MET A 184 9.09 -7.04 1.82
N LEU A 185 8.33 -7.60 2.75
CA LEU A 185 8.77 -7.76 4.14
C LEU A 185 9.95 -8.72 4.26
N ARG A 186 9.98 -9.78 3.44
CA ARG A 186 11.10 -10.73 3.42
C ARG A 186 12.38 -10.06 2.95
N TYR A 187 12.27 -9.21 1.92
CA TYR A 187 13.38 -8.39 1.45
C TYR A 187 13.88 -7.44 2.55
N GLU A 188 12.99 -6.69 3.21
CA GLU A 188 13.37 -5.83 4.35
C GLU A 188 14.09 -6.62 5.44
N ALA A 189 13.54 -7.76 5.85
CA ALA A 189 14.08 -8.56 6.93
C ALA A 189 15.50 -9.09 6.65
N THR A 190 15.85 -9.28 5.38
CA THR A 190 17.18 -9.79 4.96
C THR A 190 18.15 -8.67 4.56
N HIS A 191 17.68 -7.44 4.29
CA HIS A 191 18.49 -6.32 3.77
C HIS A 191 18.55 -5.11 4.74
N GLY A 192 18.56 -5.35 6.04
CA GLY A 192 18.75 -4.29 7.04
C GLY A 192 17.49 -3.46 7.33
N GLY A 193 16.30 -3.99 7.07
CA GLY A 193 15.05 -3.34 7.42
C GLY A 193 14.85 -3.21 8.93
N SER A 194 13.93 -2.32 9.33
CA SER A 194 13.72 -2.01 10.74
C SER A 194 13.23 -3.21 11.55
N PRO A 195 13.91 -3.59 12.64
CA PRO A 195 13.42 -4.63 13.56
C PRO A 195 12.05 -4.30 14.16
N LEU A 196 11.65 -3.03 14.19
CA LEU A 196 10.38 -2.59 14.74
C LEU A 196 9.16 -3.12 13.95
N ASN A 197 9.36 -3.60 12.72
CA ASN A 197 8.34 -4.35 11.98
C ASN A 197 7.95 -5.67 12.66
N PHE A 198 8.75 -6.18 13.60
CA PHE A 198 8.59 -7.49 14.24
C PHE A 198 8.29 -7.40 15.74
N LEU A 199 7.70 -6.29 16.19
CA LEU A 199 7.30 -6.10 17.60
C LEU A 199 6.16 -7.01 18.01
N ASN A 200 5.28 -7.37 17.10
CA ASN A 200 4.17 -8.29 17.31
C ASN A 200 4.66 -9.74 17.21
N LYS A 201 3.94 -10.64 17.88
CA LYS A 201 4.26 -12.07 17.86
C LYS A 201 4.17 -12.66 16.45
N GLU A 202 3.22 -12.17 15.67
CA GLU A 202 2.96 -12.60 14.31
C GLU A 202 2.81 -11.37 13.40
N VAL A 203 3.28 -11.49 12.17
CA VAL A 203 3.02 -10.53 11.11
C VAL A 203 1.67 -10.80 10.46
N LEU A 204 1.08 -9.79 9.85
CA LEU A 204 -0.20 -9.92 9.16
C LEU A 204 -0.05 -10.79 7.91
N SER A 205 -1.09 -11.54 7.58
CA SER A 205 -1.20 -12.18 6.27
C SER A 205 -1.75 -11.19 5.22
N PRO A 206 -1.42 -11.36 3.93
CA PRO A 206 -2.06 -10.61 2.84
C PRO A 206 -3.59 -10.71 2.86
N ALA A 207 -4.14 -11.86 3.21
CA ALA A 207 -5.58 -12.10 3.32
C ALA A 207 -6.24 -11.23 4.40
N GLN A 208 -5.58 -11.01 5.55
CA GLN A 208 -6.08 -10.11 6.59
C GLN A 208 -6.15 -8.66 6.10
N VAL A 209 -5.15 -8.21 5.31
CA VAL A 209 -5.15 -6.88 4.71
C VAL A 209 -6.25 -6.76 3.65
N ALA A 210 -6.42 -7.75 2.78
CA ALA A 210 -7.49 -7.78 1.79
C ALA A 210 -8.88 -7.72 2.44
N ALA A 211 -9.10 -8.48 3.51
CA ALA A 211 -10.34 -8.42 4.28
C ALA A 211 -10.56 -7.04 4.92
N ALA A 212 -9.50 -6.36 5.39
CA ALA A 212 -9.57 -5.00 5.90
C ALA A 212 -9.92 -3.99 4.79
N CYS A 213 -9.37 -4.15 3.58
CA CYS A 213 -9.73 -3.36 2.41
C CYS A 213 -11.23 -3.45 2.09
N MET A 214 -11.78 -4.67 2.08
CA MET A 214 -13.22 -4.88 1.86
C MET A 214 -14.07 -4.18 2.93
N ARG A 215 -13.71 -4.31 4.22
CA ARG A 215 -14.40 -3.61 5.32
C ARG A 215 -14.28 -2.09 5.21
N ALA A 216 -13.10 -1.58 4.82
CA ALA A 216 -12.89 -0.15 4.63
C ALA A 216 -13.78 0.45 3.53
N MET A 217 -13.96 -0.26 2.41
CA MET A 217 -14.86 0.15 1.32
C MET A 217 -16.32 0.29 1.79
N ASP A 218 -16.76 -0.59 2.68
CA ASP A 218 -18.13 -0.58 3.22
C ASP A 218 -18.29 0.41 4.40
N GLY A 219 -17.19 0.67 5.09
CA GLY A 219 -17.17 1.54 6.27
C GLY A 219 -17.32 3.03 5.95
N LYS A 220 -17.40 3.82 7.01
CA LYS A 220 -17.46 5.29 6.95
C LYS A 220 -16.12 5.95 7.24
N SER A 221 -15.20 5.26 7.92
CA SER A 221 -13.92 5.82 8.34
C SER A 221 -12.98 6.01 7.15
N LEU A 222 -12.29 7.14 7.10
CA LEU A 222 -11.22 7.42 6.14
C LEU A 222 -10.04 6.47 6.36
N GLU A 223 -9.68 6.22 7.62
CA GLU A 223 -8.49 5.45 8.01
C GLU A 223 -8.89 4.15 8.72
N THR A 224 -8.32 3.04 8.28
CA THR A 224 -8.46 1.70 8.88
C THR A 224 -7.08 1.17 9.24
N TYR A 225 -6.83 0.90 10.52
CA TYR A 225 -5.55 0.42 11.03
C TYR A 225 -5.58 -1.09 11.27
N LEU A 226 -4.45 -1.74 10.95
CA LEU A 226 -4.31 -3.18 11.11
C LEU A 226 -2.91 -3.54 11.68
N PRO A 227 -2.80 -4.17 12.85
CA PRO A 227 -3.87 -4.33 13.83
C PRO A 227 -4.33 -2.98 14.43
N PHE A 228 -5.52 -2.93 15.00
CA PHE A 228 -6.08 -1.68 15.53
C PHE A 228 -5.25 -1.08 16.67
N SER A 229 -4.68 -1.95 17.51
CA SER A 229 -3.80 -1.55 18.63
C SER A 229 -2.59 -0.77 18.16
N ASP A 230 -1.96 -1.19 17.05
CA ASP A 230 -0.78 -0.52 16.50
C ASP A 230 -1.12 0.88 15.98
N GLY A 231 -2.34 1.05 15.46
CA GLY A 231 -2.84 2.34 15.03
C GLY A 231 -2.98 3.34 16.18
N ILE A 232 -3.39 2.90 17.38
CA ILE A 232 -3.45 3.74 18.58
C ILE A 232 -2.04 4.16 19.00
N THR A 233 -1.14 3.19 19.12
CA THR A 233 0.25 3.43 19.51
C THR A 233 0.97 4.36 18.53
N ALA A 234 0.82 4.12 17.23
CA ALA A 234 1.40 4.96 16.18
C ALA A 234 0.91 6.42 16.26
N ARG A 235 -0.40 6.63 16.52
CA ARG A 235 -0.97 7.97 16.67
C ARG A 235 -0.43 8.69 17.89
N ILE A 236 -0.24 8.02 19.02
CA ILE A 236 0.36 8.61 20.23
C ILE A 236 1.77 9.12 19.90
N PHE A 237 2.61 8.29 19.26
CA PHE A 237 3.96 8.70 18.88
C PHE A 237 3.97 9.76 17.77
N SER A 238 2.98 9.82 16.92
CA SER A 238 2.85 10.88 15.90
C SER A 238 2.59 12.26 16.54
N VAL A 239 1.83 12.31 17.64
CA VAL A 239 1.54 13.56 18.36
C VAL A 239 2.72 13.99 19.27
N ALA A 240 3.48 13.02 19.80
CA ALA A 240 4.58 13.27 20.72
C ALA A 240 5.87 12.57 20.26
N PRO A 241 6.46 12.98 19.11
CA PRO A 241 7.62 12.28 18.52
C PRO A 241 8.87 12.33 19.42
N GLY A 242 8.98 13.31 20.30
CA GLY A 242 10.05 13.40 21.30
C GLY A 242 10.09 12.24 22.31
N LEU A 243 9.01 11.44 22.41
CA LEU A 243 8.98 10.25 23.26
C LEU A 243 9.64 9.03 22.59
N ILE A 244 9.77 9.04 21.27
CA ILE A 244 10.32 7.90 20.52
C ILE A 244 11.73 7.53 20.99
N PRO A 245 12.70 8.47 21.13
CA PRO A 245 14.05 8.14 21.57
C PRO A 245 14.11 7.47 22.95
N LEU A 246 13.16 7.76 23.84
CA LEU A 246 13.14 7.21 25.20
C LEU A 246 12.76 5.72 25.22
N VAL A 247 11.91 5.28 24.30
CA VAL A 247 11.42 3.90 24.24
C VAL A 247 12.11 3.06 23.15
N LEU A 248 12.72 3.73 22.17
CA LEU A 248 13.30 3.11 20.98
C LEU A 248 14.30 1.98 21.31
N PRO A 249 15.27 2.13 22.25
CA PRO A 249 16.24 1.05 22.51
C PRO A 249 15.59 -0.24 23.00
N ARG A 250 14.54 -0.13 23.83
CA ARG A 250 13.79 -1.30 24.32
C ARG A 250 12.98 -1.95 23.20
N LEU A 251 12.36 -1.13 22.36
CA LEU A 251 11.56 -1.62 21.24
C LEU A 251 12.45 -2.28 20.18
N GLN A 252 13.63 -1.73 19.88
CA GLN A 252 14.60 -2.32 18.97
C GLN A 252 15.02 -3.71 19.43
N LYS A 253 15.46 -3.87 20.69
CA LYS A 253 15.85 -5.17 21.26
C LYS A 253 14.72 -6.21 21.16
N LYS A 254 13.49 -5.80 21.44
CA LYS A 254 12.30 -6.67 21.30
C LYS A 254 12.07 -7.02 19.82
N GLY A 255 12.17 -6.05 18.94
CA GLY A 255 12.01 -6.22 17.50
C GLY A 255 13.05 -7.14 16.88
N GLU A 256 14.33 -7.01 17.27
CA GLU A 256 15.43 -7.90 16.85
C GLU A 256 15.12 -9.38 17.17
N SER A 257 14.66 -9.65 18.38
CA SER A 257 14.24 -10.99 18.78
C SER A 257 13.04 -11.49 17.97
N GLY A 258 12.12 -10.60 17.60
CA GLY A 258 10.99 -10.90 16.71
C GLY A 258 11.43 -11.22 15.29
N MET A 259 12.33 -10.39 14.76
CA MET A 259 12.90 -10.55 13.41
C MET A 259 13.68 -11.87 13.28
N GLN A 260 14.49 -12.23 14.27
CA GLN A 260 15.20 -13.51 14.29
C GLN A 260 14.22 -14.71 14.27
N ARG A 261 13.14 -14.66 15.05
CA ARG A 261 12.10 -15.69 15.01
C ARG A 261 11.43 -15.77 13.62
N TYR A 262 11.12 -14.62 13.02
CA TYR A 262 10.53 -14.58 11.70
C TYR A 262 11.45 -15.18 10.64
N LEU A 263 12.74 -14.79 10.61
CA LEU A 263 13.74 -15.32 9.70
C LEU A 263 13.91 -16.83 9.87
N SER A 264 14.11 -17.30 11.12
CA SER A 264 14.28 -18.72 11.43
C SER A 264 13.08 -19.57 11.00
N SER A 265 11.85 -19.09 11.24
CA SER A 265 10.62 -19.81 10.88
C SER A 265 10.44 -19.98 9.34
N ARG A 266 11.17 -19.23 8.54
CA ARG A 266 11.11 -19.23 7.06
C ARG A 266 12.39 -19.70 6.39
N GLY A 267 13.40 -20.11 7.18
CA GLY A 267 14.70 -20.52 6.65
C GLY A 267 15.45 -19.39 5.93
N LEU A 268 15.15 -18.12 6.26
CA LEU A 268 15.80 -16.95 5.70
C LEU A 268 17.04 -16.57 6.51
N LYS A 269 18.05 -16.00 5.83
CA LYS A 269 19.29 -15.49 6.46
C LYS A 269 19.41 -13.99 6.23
N PRO A 270 19.95 -13.22 7.20
CA PRO A 270 20.33 -11.84 6.97
C PRO A 270 21.40 -11.73 5.88
N GLY A 271 21.29 -10.74 4.97
CA GLY A 271 22.30 -10.49 3.94
C GLY A 271 22.33 -11.50 2.78
N GLY A 272 21.25 -12.26 2.57
CA GLY A 272 21.10 -13.21 1.46
C GLY A 272 20.50 -12.56 0.22
#